data_678a98eb8ef96e6beda3eb29cd3609d1
#
_entry.id   678a98eb8ef96e6beda3eb29cd3609d1
#
_cell.length_a   1.000
_cell.length_b   1.000
_cell.length_c   1.000
_cell.angle_alpha   90.00
_cell.angle_beta   90.00
_cell.angle_gamma   90.00
#
_symmetry.space_group_name_H-M   'P 1'
#
loop_
_entity.id
_entity.type
_entity.pdbx_description
1 polymer ?
#
loop_
_entity_poly.entity_id
_entity_poly.type
_entity_poly.pdbx_seq_one_letter_code
_entity_poly.pdbx_strand_id
1 'polypeptide(L)'
;MKKTLLISWLMLCCMAVSYAQDQKSFHRNTYIKVNPATLINELDVYLEQEISEKISIELGISGIYTDYPDYLLAKKIDFGQKKPDISTEQFVDGRGLGFRAGIRFYPFGREVSSSATGTYFEPVLLFKKVFYPHEDVTFNNVQFTNTGHKEVYALQILLGRQFRKDKLILDPFVGLGIRGKVYQYVTFHQGDNNTINENDGHLVSILPSLQLGIKIGFNL
;
A
#
# COMPACT_ATOMS: atom_id res chain seq x y z
N MET A 1 23.19 -18.74 -16.32
CA MET A 1 22.91 -17.31 -16.15
C MET A 1 22.03 -16.97 -14.91
N LYS A 2 20.95 -17.68 -14.58
CA LYS A 2 20.10 -17.35 -13.40
C LYS A 2 20.82 -17.54 -12.05
N LYS A 3 21.69 -18.52 -11.90
CA LYS A 3 22.44 -18.79 -10.65
C LYS A 3 23.52 -17.76 -10.36
N THR A 4 24.19 -17.24 -11.37
CA THR A 4 25.21 -16.20 -11.23
C THR A 4 24.65 -14.85 -10.81
N LEU A 5 23.44 -14.49 -11.27
CA LEU A 5 22.75 -13.27 -10.87
C LEU A 5 22.34 -13.30 -9.38
N LEU A 6 21.90 -14.46 -8.89
CA LEU A 6 21.52 -14.64 -7.49
C LEU A 6 22.72 -14.51 -6.54
N ILE A 7 23.85 -15.08 -6.91
CA ILE A 7 25.11 -15.00 -6.14
C ILE A 7 25.64 -13.57 -6.12
N SER A 8 25.57 -12.85 -7.24
CA SER A 8 25.96 -11.43 -7.31
C SER A 8 25.08 -10.56 -6.42
N TRP A 9 23.78 -10.81 -6.37
CA TRP A 9 22.84 -10.10 -5.49
C TRP A 9 23.11 -10.39 -4.01
N LEU A 10 23.41 -11.66 -3.68
CA LEU A 10 23.74 -12.05 -2.30
C LEU A 10 25.05 -11.40 -1.85
N MET A 11 26.07 -11.34 -2.71
CA MET A 11 27.33 -10.66 -2.40
C MET A 11 27.17 -9.15 -2.21
N LEU A 12 26.30 -8.50 -3.00
CA LEU A 12 25.99 -7.07 -2.83
C LEU A 12 25.31 -6.79 -1.50
N CYS A 13 24.39 -7.65 -1.07
CA CYS A 13 23.75 -7.57 0.24
C CYS A 13 24.76 -7.79 1.39
N CYS A 14 25.69 -8.75 1.26
CA CYS A 14 26.72 -8.99 2.28
C CYS A 14 27.70 -7.82 2.41
N MET A 15 28.08 -7.17 1.31
CA MET A 15 28.94 -5.98 1.36
C MET A 15 28.23 -4.79 2.02
N ALA A 16 26.94 -4.61 1.78
CA ALA A 16 26.15 -3.57 2.44
C ALA A 16 26.09 -3.75 3.96
N VAL A 17 26.03 -5.00 4.44
CA VAL A 17 26.03 -5.33 5.87
C VAL A 17 27.41 -5.08 6.52
N SER A 18 28.51 -5.33 5.79
CA SER A 18 29.86 -5.15 6.31
C SER A 18 30.23 -3.67 6.50
N TYR A 19 29.72 -2.76 5.67
CA TYR A 19 29.91 -1.32 5.85
C TYR A 19 29.15 -0.72 7.04
N ALA A 20 28.21 -1.46 7.61
CA ALA A 20 27.41 -1.00 8.76
C ALA A 20 28.07 -1.22 10.13
N GLN A 21 29.22 -1.91 10.20
CA GLN A 21 29.82 -2.31 11.47
C GLN A 21 30.76 -1.29 12.14
N ASP A 22 31.11 -0.20 11.45
CA ASP A 22 32.13 0.75 11.96
C ASP A 22 31.55 2.06 12.51
N GLN A 23 30.29 2.06 12.98
CA GLN A 23 29.64 3.25 13.52
C GLN A 23 29.59 3.24 15.06
N LYS A 24 30.05 4.36 15.67
CA LYS A 24 29.71 4.82 17.03
C LYS A 24 28.34 4.31 17.41
N SER A 25 28.16 3.91 18.67
CA SER A 25 26.91 3.38 19.23
C SER A 25 25.69 4.22 18.83
N PHE A 26 25.14 3.96 17.64
CA PHE A 26 23.92 4.58 17.17
C PHE A 26 22.76 4.01 17.98
N HIS A 27 22.06 4.85 18.71
CA HIS A 27 20.88 4.45 19.44
C HIS A 27 19.75 4.22 18.43
N ARG A 28 19.40 2.95 18.22
CA ARG A 28 18.36 2.55 17.25
C ARG A 28 16.98 2.75 17.87
N ASN A 29 16.17 3.61 17.27
CA ASN A 29 14.77 3.76 17.67
C ASN A 29 13.87 2.91 16.80
N THR A 30 12.79 2.45 17.40
CA THR A 30 11.71 1.72 16.73
C THR A 30 10.43 2.52 16.89
N TYR A 31 9.70 2.70 15.81
CA TYR A 31 8.46 3.49 15.81
C TYR A 31 7.30 2.64 15.33
N ILE A 32 6.20 2.72 16.04
CA ILE A 32 4.90 2.22 15.55
C ILE A 32 4.06 3.42 15.10
N LYS A 33 3.46 3.32 13.92
CA LYS A 33 2.70 4.42 13.31
C LYS A 33 1.39 3.91 12.72
N VAL A 34 0.42 4.80 12.64
CA VAL A 34 -0.85 4.59 11.94
C VAL A 34 -1.09 5.74 10.96
N ASN A 35 -1.83 5.47 9.89
CA ASN A 35 -2.26 6.51 8.96
C ASN A 35 -3.76 6.81 9.19
N PRO A 36 -4.10 7.90 9.89
CA PRO A 36 -5.51 8.22 10.14
C PRO A 36 -6.28 8.60 8.87
N ALA A 37 -5.60 9.04 7.81
CA ALA A 37 -6.26 9.39 6.55
C ALA A 37 -6.85 8.19 5.81
N THR A 38 -6.36 6.96 6.08
CA THR A 38 -6.87 5.73 5.45
C THR A 38 -7.99 5.07 6.24
N LEU A 39 -8.27 5.52 7.47
CA LEU A 39 -9.27 4.91 8.37
C LEU A 39 -10.71 4.88 7.82
N ILE A 40 -10.99 5.53 6.71
CA ILE A 40 -12.31 5.43 6.06
C ILE A 40 -12.46 4.06 5.38
N ASN A 41 -11.36 3.50 4.83
CA ASN A 41 -11.38 2.28 4.02
C ASN A 41 -10.53 1.16 4.61
N GLU A 42 -9.46 1.50 5.30
CA GLU A 42 -8.45 0.54 5.76
C GLU A 42 -7.72 1.05 7.02
N LEU A 43 -7.33 0.14 7.87
CA LEU A 43 -6.44 0.42 8.98
C LEU A 43 -5.01 0.06 8.56
N ASP A 44 -4.18 1.08 8.42
CA ASP A 44 -2.75 0.94 8.11
C ASP A 44 -1.92 1.06 9.40
N VAL A 45 -1.12 0.04 9.70
CA VAL A 45 -0.16 0.04 10.80
C VAL A 45 1.24 -0.13 10.22
N TYR A 46 2.18 0.69 10.66
CA TYR A 46 3.56 0.69 10.19
C TYR A 46 4.52 0.49 11.37
N LEU A 47 5.56 -0.25 11.11
CA LEU A 47 6.73 -0.39 11.97
C LEU A 47 7.93 0.20 11.23
N GLU A 48 8.54 1.24 11.80
CA GLU A 48 9.80 1.80 11.30
C GLU A 48 10.92 1.46 12.25
N GLN A 49 12.02 0.93 11.69
CA GLN A 49 13.25 0.65 12.41
C GLN A 49 14.39 1.49 11.86
N GLU A 50 15.02 2.27 12.71
CA GLU A 50 16.26 2.99 12.37
C GLU A 50 17.42 2.02 12.23
N ILE A 51 18.11 2.07 11.08
CA ILE A 51 19.32 1.27 10.82
C ILE A 51 20.58 2.12 11.01
N SER A 52 20.52 3.38 10.58
CA SER A 52 21.58 4.35 10.74
C SER A 52 21.00 5.78 10.83
N GLU A 53 21.86 6.78 11.04
CA GLU A 53 21.44 8.19 11.04
C GLU A 53 20.76 8.61 9.73
N LYS A 54 21.05 7.94 8.62
CA LYS A 54 20.55 8.28 7.29
C LYS A 54 19.57 7.29 6.71
N ILE A 55 19.40 6.11 7.34
CA ILE A 55 18.58 5.04 6.77
C ILE A 55 17.66 4.45 7.83
N SER A 56 16.40 4.24 7.47
CA SER A 56 15.46 3.37 8.18
C SER A 56 14.70 2.46 7.23
N ILE A 57 14.16 1.38 7.77
CA ILE A 57 13.27 0.47 7.07
C ILE A 57 11.87 0.64 7.66
N GLU A 58 10.88 0.77 6.80
CA GLU A 58 9.48 0.81 7.19
C GLU A 58 8.74 -0.39 6.59
N LEU A 59 8.08 -1.15 7.45
CA LEU A 59 7.16 -2.22 7.07
C LEU A 59 5.74 -1.82 7.48
N GLY A 60 4.75 -2.13 6.65
CA GLY A 60 3.36 -1.82 6.92
C GLY A 60 2.44 -2.99 6.62
N ILE A 61 1.40 -3.10 7.40
CA ILE A 61 0.27 -3.99 7.16
C ILE A 61 -1.00 -3.17 7.09
N SER A 62 -1.93 -3.58 6.22
CA SER A 62 -3.23 -2.93 6.06
C SER A 62 -4.33 -3.96 6.24
N GLY A 63 -5.30 -3.66 7.11
CA GLY A 63 -6.56 -4.36 7.19
C GLY A 63 -7.63 -3.57 6.44
N ILE A 64 -8.11 -4.09 5.31
CA ILE A 64 -9.09 -3.44 4.46
C ILE A 64 -10.48 -3.92 4.87
N TYR A 65 -11.39 -3.01 5.20
CA TYR A 65 -12.75 -3.33 5.62
C TYR A 65 -13.82 -2.77 4.69
N THR A 66 -13.41 -1.90 3.74
CA THR A 66 -14.24 -1.45 2.62
C THR A 66 -13.35 -1.04 1.46
N ASP A 67 -13.81 -1.30 0.23
CA ASP A 67 -13.15 -0.85 -0.99
C ASP A 67 -13.92 0.29 -1.65
N TYR A 68 -14.60 1.10 -0.85
CA TYR A 68 -15.34 2.25 -1.35
C TYR A 68 -14.43 3.16 -2.19
N PRO A 69 -14.93 3.74 -3.28
CA PRO A 69 -14.14 4.63 -4.13
C PRO A 69 -13.48 5.73 -3.33
N ASP A 70 -12.19 5.89 -3.51
CA ASP A 70 -11.35 6.84 -2.80
C ASP A 70 -11.91 8.26 -2.85
N TYR A 71 -12.32 8.81 -1.71
CA TYR A 71 -12.63 10.22 -1.57
C TYR A 71 -11.38 11.07 -1.33
N LEU A 72 -11.50 12.38 -1.58
CA LEU A 72 -10.39 13.34 -1.73
C LEU A 72 -9.37 13.45 -0.58
N LEU A 73 -9.60 12.91 0.58
CA LEU A 73 -8.71 13.04 1.75
C LEU A 73 -7.87 11.81 2.09
N ALA A 74 -8.21 10.64 1.55
CA ALA A 74 -7.48 9.39 1.84
C ALA A 74 -6.56 8.93 0.68
N LYS A 75 -5.89 9.81 -0.08
CA LYS A 75 -6.02 9.72 -1.48
C LYS A 75 -4.84 9.22 -2.24
N LYS A 76 -5.27 8.31 -2.96
CA LYS A 76 -4.63 7.77 -4.15
C LYS A 76 -5.46 8.19 -5.35
N ILE A 77 -5.03 9.20 -6.09
CA ILE A 77 -5.67 9.59 -7.33
C ILE A 77 -5.11 8.70 -8.43
N ASP A 78 -5.94 7.82 -8.94
CA ASP A 78 -5.59 6.95 -10.05
C ASP A 78 -6.18 7.54 -11.34
N PHE A 79 -5.34 8.07 -12.19
CA PHE A 79 -5.77 8.69 -13.45
C PHE A 79 -6.13 7.64 -14.50
N GLY A 80 -7.34 7.74 -15.07
CA GLY A 80 -7.78 6.88 -16.17
C GLY A 80 -8.18 5.45 -15.76
N GLN A 81 -8.58 5.24 -14.52
CA GLN A 81 -9.06 3.93 -14.07
C GLN A 81 -10.31 3.50 -14.83
N LYS A 82 -10.26 2.30 -15.41
CA LYS A 82 -11.44 1.60 -15.91
C LYS A 82 -12.20 0.99 -14.73
N LYS A 83 -13.51 1.05 -14.77
CA LYS A 83 -14.38 0.39 -13.78
C LYS A 83 -14.62 -1.05 -14.21
N PRO A 84 -14.43 -2.03 -13.32
CA PRO A 84 -14.89 -3.40 -13.57
C PRO A 84 -16.43 -3.45 -13.45
N ASP A 85 -17.01 -4.50 -13.98
CA ASP A 85 -18.44 -4.77 -13.90
C ASP A 85 -18.77 -5.47 -12.56
N ILE A 86 -18.67 -4.70 -11.50
CA ILE A 86 -18.92 -5.13 -10.10
C ILE A 86 -19.88 -4.12 -9.47
N SER A 87 -20.85 -4.57 -8.71
CA SER A 87 -21.83 -3.70 -8.05
C SER A 87 -21.16 -2.78 -7.01
N THR A 88 -21.79 -1.62 -6.77
CA THR A 88 -21.30 -0.69 -5.74
C THR A 88 -21.37 -1.31 -4.35
N GLU A 89 -22.37 -2.15 -4.10
CA GLU A 89 -22.54 -2.84 -2.84
C GLU A 89 -21.41 -3.82 -2.56
N GLN A 90 -21.00 -4.61 -3.57
CA GLN A 90 -19.84 -5.48 -3.46
C GLN A 90 -18.54 -4.68 -3.16
N PHE A 91 -18.36 -3.49 -3.74
CA PHE A 91 -17.21 -2.65 -3.40
C PHE A 91 -17.24 -2.18 -1.95
N VAL A 92 -18.39 -1.74 -1.45
CA VAL A 92 -18.54 -1.27 -0.06
C VAL A 92 -18.19 -2.38 0.93
N ASP A 93 -18.58 -3.60 0.64
CA ASP A 93 -18.35 -4.77 1.50
C ASP A 93 -17.03 -5.50 1.21
N GLY A 94 -16.21 -4.97 0.31
CA GLY A 94 -14.90 -5.52 -0.03
C GLY A 94 -13.96 -5.54 1.17
N ARG A 95 -13.40 -6.72 1.50
CA ARG A 95 -12.49 -6.93 2.62
C ARG A 95 -11.17 -7.50 2.15
N GLY A 96 -10.07 -7.14 2.82
CA GLY A 96 -8.78 -7.61 2.37
C GLY A 96 -7.63 -7.30 3.29
N LEU A 97 -6.45 -7.64 2.79
CA LEU A 97 -5.19 -7.40 3.47
C LEU A 97 -4.20 -6.73 2.53
N GLY A 98 -3.28 -5.97 3.10
CA GLY A 98 -2.21 -5.33 2.38
C GLY A 98 -0.89 -5.41 3.12
N PHE A 99 0.19 -5.36 2.32
CA PHE A 99 1.56 -5.30 2.81
C PHE A 99 2.31 -4.16 2.13
N ARG A 100 3.19 -3.53 2.87
CA ARG A 100 4.01 -2.45 2.39
C ARG A 100 5.42 -2.59 2.94
N ALA A 101 6.44 -2.33 2.11
CA ALA A 101 7.83 -2.29 2.51
C ALA A 101 8.50 -1.08 1.85
N GLY A 102 9.24 -0.31 2.64
CA GLY A 102 9.96 0.86 2.18
C GLY A 102 11.32 1.00 2.87
N ILE A 103 12.22 1.68 2.19
CA ILE A 103 13.51 2.09 2.76
C ILE A 103 13.55 3.61 2.72
N ARG A 104 13.70 4.23 3.88
CA ARG A 104 13.80 5.69 4.01
C ARG A 104 15.23 6.13 3.99
N PHE A 105 15.49 7.14 3.20
CA PHE A 105 16.78 7.80 3.10
C PHE A 105 16.64 9.25 3.57
N TYR A 106 17.45 9.64 4.53
CA TYR A 106 17.53 10.99 5.06
C TYR A 106 18.79 11.67 4.53
N PRO A 107 18.72 12.44 3.42
CA PRO A 107 19.90 12.98 2.74
C PRO A 107 20.74 13.93 3.63
N PHE A 108 20.04 14.68 4.48
CA PHE A 108 20.67 15.65 5.40
C PHE A 108 20.90 15.08 6.80
N GLY A 109 20.69 13.75 6.97
CA GLY A 109 20.71 13.12 8.28
C GLY A 109 19.46 13.45 9.10
N ARG A 110 19.41 12.91 10.31
CA ARG A 110 18.36 13.20 11.30
C ARG A 110 18.92 14.19 12.31
N GLU A 111 18.23 15.32 12.48
CA GLU A 111 18.57 16.25 13.54
C GLU A 111 18.07 15.75 14.89
N VAL A 112 18.97 15.30 15.72
CA VAL A 112 18.65 14.73 17.05
C VAL A 112 18.20 15.81 18.04
N SER A 113 18.56 17.09 17.80
CA SER A 113 18.34 18.19 18.74
C SER A 113 17.13 19.06 18.45
N SER A 114 16.48 18.89 17.30
CA SER A 114 15.30 19.67 16.92
C SER A 114 14.03 18.84 16.95
N SER A 115 12.88 19.50 17.06
CA SER A 115 11.56 18.86 16.92
C SER A 115 11.32 18.27 15.52
N ALA A 116 12.21 18.51 14.55
CA ALA A 116 12.16 17.96 13.21
C ALA A 116 13.25 16.91 13.04
N THR A 117 12.87 15.64 12.88
CA THR A 117 13.83 14.53 12.70
C THR A 117 14.40 14.42 11.29
N GLY A 118 13.88 15.15 10.33
CA GLY A 118 14.47 15.25 8.99
C GLY A 118 13.50 14.99 7.83
N THR A 119 13.93 15.48 6.67
CA THR A 119 13.26 15.21 5.40
C THR A 119 13.80 13.92 4.80
N TYR A 120 12.93 13.11 4.24
CA TYR A 120 13.30 11.84 3.65
C TYR A 120 12.66 11.63 2.28
N PHE A 121 13.26 10.73 1.50
CA PHE A 121 12.60 10.04 0.41
C PHE A 121 12.57 8.54 0.70
N GLU A 122 11.50 7.88 0.24
CA GLU A 122 11.25 6.48 0.55
C GLU A 122 10.70 5.77 -0.70
N PRO A 123 11.49 4.97 -1.42
CA PRO A 123 10.96 4.00 -2.35
C PRO A 123 10.17 2.93 -1.59
N VAL A 124 8.97 2.64 -2.07
CA VAL A 124 7.99 1.76 -1.44
C VAL A 124 7.42 0.78 -2.43
N LEU A 125 7.37 -0.48 -2.03
CA LEU A 125 6.58 -1.53 -2.66
C LEU A 125 5.32 -1.75 -1.84
N LEU A 126 4.17 -1.88 -2.51
CA LEU A 126 2.88 -2.15 -1.89
C LEU A 126 2.18 -3.26 -2.65
N PHE A 127 1.60 -4.17 -1.89
CA PHE A 127 0.69 -5.21 -2.37
C PHE A 127 -0.59 -5.18 -1.55
N LYS A 128 -1.76 -5.30 -2.20
CA LYS A 128 -3.05 -5.46 -1.53
C LYS A 128 -3.88 -6.49 -2.28
N LYS A 129 -4.66 -7.27 -1.53
CA LYS A 129 -5.67 -8.15 -2.09
C LYS A 129 -6.99 -7.90 -1.38
N VAL A 130 -8.03 -7.65 -2.17
CA VAL A 130 -9.39 -7.37 -1.72
C VAL A 130 -10.30 -8.44 -2.29
N PHE A 131 -11.10 -9.05 -1.45
CA PHE A 131 -12.11 -10.02 -1.79
C PHE A 131 -13.47 -9.33 -1.68
N TYR A 132 -14.28 -9.46 -2.71
CA TYR A 132 -15.63 -8.96 -2.71
C TYR A 132 -16.57 -10.07 -2.23
N PRO A 133 -17.63 -9.73 -1.46
CA PRO A 133 -18.62 -10.70 -1.06
C PRO A 133 -19.31 -11.29 -2.28
N HIS A 134 -19.82 -12.50 -2.11
CA HIS A 134 -20.67 -13.13 -3.09
C HIS A 134 -22.03 -12.41 -3.11
N GLU A 135 -22.53 -12.12 -4.31
CA GLU A 135 -23.83 -11.50 -4.52
C GLU A 135 -24.72 -12.46 -5.32
N ASP A 136 -25.77 -12.96 -4.67
CA ASP A 136 -26.69 -13.86 -5.32
C ASP A 136 -27.73 -13.06 -6.13
N VAL A 137 -27.81 -13.36 -7.42
CA VAL A 137 -28.79 -12.80 -8.35
C VAL A 137 -29.71 -13.89 -8.87
N THR A 138 -31.00 -13.63 -8.97
CA THR A 138 -31.99 -14.60 -9.43
C THR A 138 -32.59 -14.16 -10.76
N PHE A 139 -32.45 -14.99 -11.77
CA PHE A 139 -33.06 -14.80 -13.08
C PHE A 139 -33.93 -16.02 -13.43
N ASN A 140 -35.18 -15.80 -13.80
CA ASN A 140 -36.11 -16.88 -14.18
C ASN A 140 -36.20 -18.02 -13.15
N ASN A 141 -36.22 -17.70 -11.86
CA ASN A 141 -36.19 -18.65 -10.73
C ASN A 141 -34.91 -19.52 -10.64
N VAL A 142 -33.84 -19.18 -11.34
CA VAL A 142 -32.52 -19.80 -11.21
C VAL A 142 -31.59 -18.81 -10.51
N GLN A 143 -30.91 -19.28 -9.48
CA GLN A 143 -29.97 -18.50 -8.69
C GLN A 143 -28.56 -18.57 -9.31
N PHE A 144 -27.92 -17.42 -9.44
CA PHE A 144 -26.53 -17.26 -9.88
C PHE A 144 -25.78 -16.46 -8.83
N THR A 145 -24.45 -16.65 -8.76
CA THR A 145 -23.63 -15.97 -7.76
C THR A 145 -22.54 -15.14 -8.42
N ASN A 146 -22.61 -13.83 -8.27
CA ASN A 146 -21.55 -12.92 -8.67
C ASN A 146 -20.39 -13.02 -7.68
N THR A 147 -19.16 -13.10 -8.19
CA THR A 147 -17.95 -13.19 -7.37
C THR A 147 -16.87 -12.26 -7.92
N GLY A 148 -15.95 -11.84 -7.08
CA GLY A 148 -14.84 -11.02 -7.56
C GLY A 148 -13.75 -10.81 -6.52
N HIS A 149 -12.57 -10.46 -7.01
CA HIS A 149 -11.47 -9.96 -6.18
C HIS A 149 -10.60 -8.97 -6.95
N LYS A 150 -9.85 -8.19 -6.21
CA LYS A 150 -8.92 -7.20 -6.74
C LYS A 150 -7.55 -7.39 -6.13
N GLU A 151 -6.53 -7.35 -6.96
CA GLU A 151 -5.14 -7.27 -6.54
C GLU A 151 -4.57 -5.90 -6.94
N VAL A 152 -3.79 -5.32 -6.05
CA VAL A 152 -3.14 -4.03 -6.28
C VAL A 152 -1.65 -4.16 -6.00
N TYR A 153 -0.87 -3.79 -6.97
CA TYR A 153 0.58 -3.70 -6.89
C TYR A 153 0.98 -2.25 -7.09
N ALA A 154 1.86 -1.71 -6.26
CA ALA A 154 2.36 -0.35 -6.47
C ALA A 154 3.84 -0.23 -6.18
N LEU A 155 4.50 0.56 -7.03
CA LEU A 155 5.83 1.08 -6.80
C LEU A 155 5.71 2.60 -6.67
N GLN A 156 6.11 3.14 -5.53
CA GLN A 156 5.95 4.55 -5.22
C GLN A 156 7.25 5.11 -4.62
N ILE A 157 7.46 6.40 -4.81
CA ILE A 157 8.46 7.18 -4.09
C ILE A 157 7.71 8.15 -3.21
N LEU A 158 7.92 8.07 -1.91
CA LEU A 158 7.38 9.03 -0.96
C LEU A 158 8.44 10.08 -0.64
N LEU A 159 7.99 11.31 -0.53
CA LEU A 159 8.73 12.44 0.00
C LEU A 159 8.00 12.90 1.25
N GLY A 160 8.69 12.98 2.37
CA GLY A 160 8.08 13.36 3.63
C GLY A 160 9.05 14.06 4.56
N ARG A 161 8.49 14.56 5.64
CA ARG A 161 9.26 15.16 6.74
C ARG A 161 8.71 14.65 8.06
N GLN A 162 9.58 14.05 8.85
CA GLN A 162 9.24 13.52 10.15
C GLN A 162 9.44 14.59 11.23
N PHE A 163 8.44 14.83 12.06
CA PHE A 163 8.49 15.69 13.24
C PHE A 163 8.38 14.81 14.48
N ARG A 164 9.19 15.10 15.47
CA ARG A 164 9.19 14.36 16.73
C ARG A 164 9.06 15.34 17.89
N LYS A 165 8.15 15.02 18.81
CA LYS A 165 8.06 15.71 20.09
C LYS A 165 7.94 14.63 21.17
N ASP A 166 8.96 14.50 21.98
CA ASP A 166 9.08 13.42 22.98
C ASP A 166 8.96 12.03 22.33
N LYS A 167 7.89 11.31 22.67
CA LYS A 167 7.58 10.00 22.08
C LYS A 167 6.68 10.08 20.87
N LEU A 168 6.03 11.23 20.64
CA LEU A 168 5.08 11.40 19.54
C LEU A 168 5.80 11.74 18.25
N ILE A 169 5.34 11.12 17.16
CA ILE A 169 5.83 11.35 15.80
C ILE A 169 4.68 11.76 14.92
N LEU A 170 4.92 12.79 14.12
CA LEU A 170 4.06 13.26 13.05
C LEU A 170 4.84 13.19 11.74
N ASP A 171 4.31 12.53 10.74
CA ASP A 171 5.03 12.17 9.51
C ASP A 171 4.15 12.43 8.27
N PRO A 172 3.96 13.71 7.85
CA PRO A 172 3.31 14.05 6.60
C PRO A 172 4.18 13.66 5.41
N PHE A 173 3.51 13.16 4.36
CA PHE A 173 4.18 12.74 3.13
C PHE A 173 3.32 12.96 1.88
N VAL A 174 4.00 13.08 0.75
CA VAL A 174 3.45 12.98 -0.60
C VAL A 174 4.13 11.84 -1.33
N GLY A 175 3.38 11.05 -2.07
CA GLY A 175 3.88 9.91 -2.83
C GLY A 175 3.48 10.01 -4.29
N LEU A 176 4.42 9.67 -5.17
CA LEU A 176 4.23 9.55 -6.60
C LEU A 176 4.67 8.14 -7.03
N GLY A 177 3.96 7.55 -7.99
CA GLY A 177 4.34 6.22 -8.44
C GLY A 177 3.43 5.65 -9.52
N ILE A 178 3.55 4.35 -9.69
CA ILE A 178 2.75 3.56 -10.62
C ILE A 178 2.00 2.52 -9.81
N ARG A 179 0.72 2.34 -10.14
CA ARG A 179 -0.15 1.35 -9.53
C ARG A 179 -0.75 0.46 -10.61
N GLY A 180 -0.57 -0.86 -10.45
CA GLY A 180 -1.28 -1.89 -11.19
C GLY A 180 -2.47 -2.39 -10.39
N LYS A 181 -3.65 -2.43 -10.99
CA LYS A 181 -4.86 -3.04 -10.44
C LYS A 181 -5.29 -4.17 -11.36
N VAL A 182 -5.50 -5.33 -10.79
CA VAL A 182 -6.00 -6.52 -11.48
C VAL A 182 -7.32 -6.89 -10.84
N TYR A 183 -8.40 -6.81 -11.61
CA TYR A 183 -9.72 -7.28 -11.19
C TYR A 183 -10.00 -8.61 -11.88
N GLN A 184 -10.50 -9.56 -11.12
CA GLN A 184 -11.05 -10.82 -11.64
C GLN A 184 -12.44 -10.96 -11.04
N TYR A 185 -13.43 -11.14 -11.90
CA TYR A 185 -14.83 -11.20 -11.49
C TYR A 185 -15.64 -12.07 -12.43
N VAL A 186 -16.67 -12.69 -11.88
CA VAL A 186 -17.70 -13.39 -12.63
C VAL A 186 -19.03 -12.75 -12.28
N THR A 187 -19.71 -12.20 -13.28
CA THR A 187 -21.01 -11.55 -13.11
C THR A 187 -22.02 -12.12 -14.10
N PHE A 188 -23.27 -12.19 -13.67
CA PHE A 188 -24.38 -12.68 -14.47
C PHE A 188 -25.36 -11.55 -14.73
N HIS A 189 -25.74 -11.38 -16.01
CA HIS A 189 -26.69 -10.36 -16.42
C HIS A 189 -27.81 -10.97 -17.26
N GLN A 190 -29.02 -10.44 -17.08
CA GLN A 190 -30.12 -10.78 -17.98
C GLN A 190 -29.97 -9.99 -19.26
N GLY A 191 -29.74 -10.69 -20.37
CA GLY A 191 -29.69 -10.10 -21.70
C GLY A 191 -31.05 -9.97 -22.35
N ASP A 192 -31.05 -9.45 -23.58
CA ASP A 192 -32.25 -9.39 -24.44
C ASP A 192 -32.81 -10.81 -24.64
N ASN A 193 -34.12 -10.95 -24.72
CA ASN A 193 -34.82 -12.21 -24.89
C ASN A 193 -34.72 -13.22 -23.72
N ASN A 194 -34.57 -12.73 -22.48
CA ASN A 194 -34.46 -13.58 -21.29
C ASN A 194 -33.25 -14.54 -21.31
N THR A 195 -32.24 -14.27 -22.10
CA THR A 195 -30.98 -15.01 -22.06
C THR A 195 -30.16 -14.56 -20.85
N ILE A 196 -29.46 -15.51 -20.21
CA ILE A 196 -28.54 -15.22 -19.11
C ILE A 196 -27.14 -15.22 -19.71
N ASN A 197 -26.47 -14.08 -19.58
CA ASN A 197 -25.10 -13.89 -20.03
C ASN A 197 -24.16 -13.93 -18.83
N GLU A 198 -23.20 -14.85 -18.87
CA GLU A 198 -22.08 -14.88 -17.95
C GLU A 198 -20.98 -13.96 -18.48
N ASN A 199 -20.48 -13.07 -17.65
CA ASN A 199 -19.34 -12.22 -17.95
C ASN A 199 -18.19 -12.61 -17.00
N ASP A 200 -17.25 -13.41 -17.50
CA ASP A 200 -15.97 -13.71 -16.84
C ASP A 200 -14.98 -12.61 -17.21
N GLY A 201 -14.85 -11.63 -16.31
CA GLY A 201 -14.09 -10.42 -16.53
C GLY A 201 -12.69 -10.46 -15.91
N HIS A 202 -11.69 -10.14 -16.74
CA HIS A 202 -10.33 -9.89 -16.29
C HIS A 202 -9.90 -8.49 -16.73
N LEU A 203 -9.83 -7.55 -15.78
CA LEU A 203 -9.49 -6.15 -16.07
C LEU A 203 -8.16 -5.79 -15.42
N VAL A 204 -7.19 -5.42 -16.25
CA VAL A 204 -5.88 -4.92 -15.80
C VAL A 204 -5.77 -3.44 -16.11
N SER A 205 -5.39 -2.65 -15.12
CA SER A 205 -5.13 -1.21 -15.26
C SER A 205 -3.79 -0.87 -14.64
N ILE A 206 -2.93 -0.19 -15.39
CA ILE A 206 -1.66 0.36 -14.89
C ILE A 206 -1.77 1.87 -14.95
N LEU A 207 -1.65 2.54 -13.80
CA LEU A 207 -2.03 3.93 -13.63
C LEU A 207 -0.97 4.71 -12.89
N PRO A 208 -0.69 5.97 -13.28
CA PRO A 208 0.02 6.90 -12.41
C PRO A 208 -0.76 7.08 -11.12
N SER A 209 -0.06 7.13 -10.00
CA SER A 209 -0.68 7.23 -8.68
C SER A 209 -0.05 8.37 -7.88
N LEU A 210 -0.88 9.24 -7.35
CA LEU A 210 -0.52 10.26 -6.38
C LEU A 210 -1.09 9.84 -5.03
N GLN A 211 -0.29 9.94 -3.97
CA GLN A 211 -0.72 9.67 -2.59
C GLN A 211 -0.35 10.86 -1.71
N LEU A 212 -1.30 11.32 -0.91
CA LEU A 212 -1.07 12.24 0.19
C LEU A 212 -1.41 11.52 1.49
N GLY A 213 -0.67 11.80 2.56
CA GLY A 213 -0.96 11.16 3.83
C GLY A 213 -0.19 11.79 4.99
N ILE A 214 -0.61 11.38 6.18
CA ILE A 214 0.03 11.74 7.43
C ILE A 214 0.06 10.50 8.30
N LYS A 215 1.22 10.13 8.80
CA LYS A 215 1.35 9.05 9.78
C LYS A 215 1.55 9.67 11.16
N ILE A 216 0.87 9.12 12.14
CA ILE A 216 1.03 9.47 13.55
C ILE A 216 1.55 8.24 14.27
N GLY A 217 2.58 8.40 15.10
CA GLY A 217 3.20 7.26 15.75
C GLY A 217 3.88 7.59 17.06
N PHE A 218 4.42 6.52 17.65
CA PHE A 218 5.11 6.59 18.93
C PHE A 218 6.45 5.85 18.83
N ASN A 219 7.45 6.38 19.56
CA ASN A 219 8.71 5.71 19.81
C ASN A 219 8.50 4.67 20.92
N LEU A 220 8.94 3.44 20.66
CA LEU A 220 8.83 2.29 21.58
C LEU A 220 9.96 2.26 22.61
#